data_4edce46cfc9d4aef4c3e011994a21c70
#
_entry.id   4edce46cfc9d4aef4c3e011994a21c70
#
_cell.length_a   1.000
_cell.length_b   1.000
_cell.length_c   1.000
_cell.angle_alpha   90.00
_cell.angle_beta   90.00
_cell.angle_gamma   90.00
#
_symmetry.space_group_name_H-M   'P 1'
#
loop_
_entity.id
_entity.type
_entity.pdbx_description
1 polymer ?
#
loop_
_entity_poly.entity_id
_entity_poly.type
_entity_poly.pdbx_seq_one_letter_code
_entity_poly.pdbx_strand_id
1 'polypeptide(L)'
;FTQNTGLLGHCRRNVMSQVYIEIDCQVTPVAPWADLLIAALGEIGFESFENTDSGFMAYVARADYDSQTTAQVMATYREHCVVNFSTKEIAATNWNADWEKNFSPITVGERIHVRAPFHAATDAEYEIVIEPKMPFGTGHHQTTHLMLEHLLELEINDQDVLDMGSGTAVLAIMACKRGARKSTAIDIDAWCGENGLENAQRNGIENIEVLVGTAEQLPKTPVYDLIIANINRNVLLEDMPAYVACLRGGGVLLLSGFYEADLDIITQRCHECG
;
A
#
# COMPACT_ATOMS: atom_id res chain seq x y z
N PHE A 1 23.43 -38.35 -9.16
CA PHE A 1 22.20 -39.17 -9.17
C PHE A 1 21.01 -38.30 -8.76
N THR A 2 20.13 -38.12 -9.76
CA THR A 2 18.70 -37.77 -9.73
C THR A 2 18.24 -36.50 -8.98
N GLN A 3 18.07 -35.48 -9.75
CA GLN A 3 16.93 -34.56 -9.93
C GLN A 3 15.72 -34.80 -9.02
N ASN A 4 15.29 -33.75 -8.35
CA ASN A 4 13.86 -33.53 -8.12
C ASN A 4 13.54 -32.02 -8.21
N THR A 5 13.13 -31.62 -9.41
CA THR A 5 12.54 -30.32 -9.73
C THR A 5 11.08 -30.36 -9.24
N GLY A 6 10.84 -29.80 -8.06
CA GLY A 6 9.48 -29.57 -7.54
C GLY A 6 8.98 -28.21 -8.01
N LEU A 7 8.06 -28.23 -8.98
CA LEU A 7 7.28 -27.09 -9.45
C LEU A 7 6.56 -26.39 -8.29
N LEU A 8 6.95 -25.17 -7.98
CA LEU A 8 6.08 -24.20 -7.33
C LEU A 8 5.41 -23.35 -8.43
N GLY A 9 4.40 -23.94 -9.05
CA GLY A 9 3.44 -23.22 -9.86
C GLY A 9 2.54 -22.40 -8.95
N HIS A 10 2.91 -21.15 -8.62
CA HIS A 10 1.98 -20.18 -8.11
C HIS A 10 1.06 -19.78 -9.27
N CYS A 11 -0.11 -20.42 -9.27
CA CYS A 11 -1.24 -20.06 -10.08
C CYS A 11 -1.56 -18.58 -9.80
N ARG A 12 -1.20 -17.69 -10.71
CA ARG A 12 -1.78 -16.34 -10.79
C ARG A 12 -3.27 -16.53 -11.05
N ARG A 13 -4.09 -16.61 -10.01
CA ARG A 13 -5.53 -16.45 -10.17
C ARG A 13 -5.76 -15.03 -10.66
N ASN A 14 -6.08 -14.93 -11.93
CA ASN A 14 -6.73 -13.75 -12.50
C ASN A 14 -7.90 -13.39 -11.58
N VAL A 15 -7.83 -12.22 -10.93
CA VAL A 15 -8.94 -11.62 -10.21
C VAL A 15 -9.88 -11.02 -11.27
N MET A 16 -10.40 -11.88 -12.15
CA MET A 16 -11.53 -11.56 -12.99
C MET A 16 -12.78 -11.83 -12.17
N SER A 17 -13.54 -10.79 -11.88
CA SER A 17 -14.96 -10.78 -11.47
C SER A 17 -15.48 -12.09 -10.86
N GLN A 18 -15.01 -12.42 -9.68
CA GLN A 18 -15.46 -13.64 -8.99
C GLN A 18 -16.80 -13.34 -8.32
N VAL A 19 -17.83 -14.13 -8.66
CA VAL A 19 -19.13 -14.07 -7.99
C VAL A 19 -18.98 -14.69 -6.61
N TYR A 20 -19.47 -14.01 -5.57
CA TYR A 20 -19.46 -14.50 -4.20
C TYR A 20 -20.87 -14.89 -3.73
N ILE A 21 -20.93 -15.84 -2.82
CA ILE A 21 -22.12 -16.11 -2.00
C ILE A 21 -21.89 -15.47 -0.64
N GLU A 22 -22.81 -14.59 -0.28
CA GLU A 22 -22.95 -14.00 1.05
C GLU A 22 -23.93 -14.83 1.86
N ILE A 23 -23.58 -15.15 3.08
CA ILE A 23 -24.49 -15.72 4.06
C ILE A 23 -24.71 -14.68 5.17
N ASP A 24 -25.96 -14.28 5.37
CA ASP A 24 -26.41 -13.57 6.58
C ASP A 24 -26.87 -14.61 7.60
N CYS A 25 -26.13 -14.75 8.69
CA CYS A 25 -26.36 -15.75 9.73
C CYS A 25 -26.74 -15.08 11.05
N GLN A 26 -27.94 -15.38 11.53
CA GLN A 26 -28.45 -14.95 12.82
C GLN A 26 -28.37 -16.10 13.83
N VAL A 27 -27.75 -15.84 14.97
CA VAL A 27 -27.44 -16.84 15.99
C VAL A 27 -27.98 -16.39 17.36
N THR A 28 -28.69 -17.25 18.06
CA THR A 28 -29.19 -16.95 19.40
C THR A 28 -28.94 -18.14 20.36
N PRO A 29 -28.19 -17.93 21.49
CA PRO A 29 -27.41 -16.73 21.81
C PRO A 29 -26.21 -16.56 20.88
N VAL A 30 -25.75 -15.31 20.65
CA VAL A 30 -24.63 -15.02 19.72
C VAL A 30 -23.35 -15.65 20.24
N ALA A 31 -22.94 -15.33 21.46
CA ALA A 31 -21.74 -15.92 22.07
C ALA A 31 -22.09 -17.19 22.88
N PRO A 32 -21.26 -18.24 22.80
CA PRO A 32 -20.02 -18.38 21.99
C PRO A 32 -20.26 -18.95 20.58
N TRP A 33 -21.52 -19.13 20.17
CA TRP A 33 -21.87 -19.96 19.00
C TRP A 33 -21.54 -19.32 17.66
N ALA A 34 -21.57 -18.00 17.56
CA ALA A 34 -21.15 -17.30 16.35
C ALA A 34 -19.68 -17.58 16.00
N ASP A 35 -18.78 -17.50 16.98
CA ASP A 35 -17.35 -17.78 16.77
C ASP A 35 -17.08 -19.22 16.34
N LEU A 36 -17.81 -20.18 16.92
CA LEU A 36 -17.69 -21.58 16.57
C LEU A 36 -18.22 -21.88 15.17
N LEU A 37 -19.32 -21.23 14.77
CA LEU A 37 -19.84 -21.34 13.41
C LEU A 37 -18.92 -20.71 12.38
N ILE A 38 -18.32 -19.54 12.69
CA ILE A 38 -17.32 -18.88 11.86
C ILE A 38 -16.13 -19.82 11.60
N ALA A 39 -15.60 -20.45 12.67
CA ALA A 39 -14.51 -21.39 12.54
C ALA A 39 -14.88 -22.58 11.65
N ALA A 40 -16.07 -23.19 11.86
CA ALA A 40 -16.53 -24.31 11.08
C ALA A 40 -16.81 -23.97 9.61
N LEU A 41 -17.30 -22.77 9.32
CA LEU A 41 -17.48 -22.29 7.94
C LEU A 41 -16.14 -22.02 7.27
N GLY A 42 -15.14 -21.53 7.99
CA GLY A 42 -13.78 -21.38 7.49
C GLY A 42 -13.16 -22.68 7.00
N GLU A 43 -13.43 -23.79 7.69
CA GLU A 43 -12.96 -25.13 7.30
C GLU A 43 -13.56 -25.63 5.97
N ILE A 44 -14.74 -25.13 5.58
CA ILE A 44 -15.41 -25.50 4.33
C ILE A 44 -15.25 -24.47 3.21
N GLY A 45 -14.30 -23.53 3.37
CA GLY A 45 -13.87 -22.63 2.30
C GLY A 45 -14.43 -21.19 2.35
N PHE A 46 -15.12 -20.81 3.43
CA PHE A 46 -15.46 -19.40 3.60
C PHE A 46 -14.22 -18.58 3.96
N GLU A 47 -14.01 -17.47 3.26
CA GLU A 47 -12.75 -16.72 3.29
C GLU A 47 -12.82 -15.42 4.12
N SER A 48 -14.01 -14.86 4.30
CA SER A 48 -14.21 -13.58 5.00
C SER A 48 -15.45 -13.61 5.87
N PHE A 49 -15.36 -12.93 7.03
CA PHE A 49 -16.43 -12.88 8.02
C PHE A 49 -16.54 -11.48 8.61
N GLU A 50 -17.75 -11.02 8.85
CA GLU A 50 -18.08 -9.75 9.47
C GLU A 50 -19.09 -9.96 10.60
N ASN A 51 -18.71 -9.60 11.83
CA ASN A 51 -19.61 -9.73 12.98
C ASN A 51 -20.74 -8.69 12.94
N THR A 52 -21.95 -9.13 13.29
CA THR A 52 -23.13 -8.28 13.45
C THR A 52 -23.69 -8.41 14.86
N ASP A 53 -24.57 -7.50 15.25
CA ASP A 53 -25.22 -7.54 16.58
C ASP A 53 -26.02 -8.83 16.82
N SER A 54 -26.49 -9.49 15.76
CA SER A 54 -27.34 -10.69 15.81
C SER A 54 -26.64 -11.98 15.35
N GLY A 55 -25.36 -11.91 14.96
CA GLY A 55 -24.61 -13.05 14.44
C GLY A 55 -23.45 -12.61 13.57
N PHE A 56 -23.42 -13.00 12.30
CA PHE A 56 -22.33 -12.66 11.37
C PHE A 56 -22.74 -12.78 9.90
N MET A 57 -22.00 -12.06 9.06
CA MET A 57 -21.98 -12.26 7.61
C MET A 57 -20.77 -13.12 7.24
N ALA A 58 -20.93 -14.01 6.27
CA ALA A 58 -19.83 -14.87 5.77
C ALA A 58 -19.82 -14.90 4.25
N TYR A 59 -18.62 -14.98 3.65
CA TYR A 59 -18.41 -14.86 2.22
C TYR A 59 -17.57 -16.02 1.70
N VAL A 60 -18.03 -16.62 0.59
CA VAL A 60 -17.31 -17.68 -0.12
C VAL A 60 -17.43 -17.49 -1.62
N ALA A 61 -16.38 -17.84 -2.36
CA ALA A 61 -16.45 -17.83 -3.81
C ALA A 61 -17.56 -18.74 -4.33
N ARG A 62 -18.32 -18.30 -5.35
CA ARG A 62 -19.42 -19.08 -5.92
C ARG A 62 -18.98 -20.47 -6.40
N ALA A 63 -17.74 -20.58 -6.87
CA ALA A 63 -17.17 -21.85 -7.35
C ALA A 63 -16.91 -22.85 -6.21
N ASP A 64 -16.67 -22.37 -5.00
CA ASP A 64 -16.33 -23.17 -3.83
C ASP A 64 -17.54 -23.36 -2.88
N TYR A 65 -18.68 -22.70 -3.19
CA TYR A 65 -19.88 -22.80 -2.38
C TYR A 65 -20.64 -24.10 -2.62
N ASP A 66 -20.80 -24.88 -1.56
CA ASP A 66 -21.71 -26.04 -1.51
C ASP A 66 -22.81 -25.82 -0.48
N SER A 67 -24.04 -25.64 -0.98
CA SER A 67 -25.21 -25.40 -0.16
C SER A 67 -25.55 -26.56 0.80
N GLN A 68 -25.24 -27.82 0.40
CA GLN A 68 -25.53 -28.97 1.20
C GLN A 68 -24.56 -29.07 2.38
N THR A 69 -23.28 -28.93 2.14
CA THR A 69 -22.24 -28.92 3.17
C THR A 69 -22.46 -27.73 4.14
N THR A 70 -22.78 -26.56 3.63
CA THR A 70 -23.11 -25.39 4.46
C THR A 70 -24.31 -25.66 5.38
N ALA A 71 -25.39 -26.22 4.84
CA ALA A 71 -26.57 -26.53 5.63
C ALA A 71 -26.29 -27.60 6.70
N GLN A 72 -25.41 -28.59 6.41
CA GLN A 72 -24.98 -29.61 7.36
C GLN A 72 -24.18 -28.99 8.52
N VAL A 73 -23.23 -28.10 8.24
CA VAL A 73 -22.47 -27.36 9.26
C VAL A 73 -23.45 -26.61 10.16
N MET A 74 -24.37 -25.82 9.59
CA MET A 74 -25.37 -25.08 10.37
C MET A 74 -26.25 -25.99 11.21
N ALA A 75 -26.61 -27.15 10.70
CA ALA A 75 -27.46 -28.13 11.41
C ALA A 75 -26.78 -28.76 12.63
N THR A 76 -25.46 -28.94 12.62
CA THR A 76 -24.67 -29.50 13.72
C THR A 76 -24.83 -28.66 15.01
N TYR A 77 -25.06 -27.37 14.89
CA TYR A 77 -25.15 -26.45 16.05
C TYR A 77 -26.58 -26.22 16.53
N ARG A 78 -27.63 -26.75 15.84
CA ARG A 78 -29.05 -26.54 16.19
C ARG A 78 -29.47 -27.10 17.53
N GLU A 79 -28.74 -28.06 18.08
CA GLU A 79 -29.00 -28.57 19.43
C GLU A 79 -28.57 -27.62 20.54
N HIS A 80 -27.72 -26.61 20.19
CA HIS A 80 -27.09 -25.71 21.14
C HIS A 80 -27.52 -24.26 20.99
N CYS A 81 -27.93 -23.85 19.80
CA CYS A 81 -28.37 -22.47 19.51
C CYS A 81 -29.39 -22.45 18.37
N VAL A 82 -30.13 -21.35 18.30
CA VAL A 82 -31.02 -21.10 17.17
C VAL A 82 -30.19 -20.46 16.07
N VAL A 83 -30.09 -21.14 14.92
CA VAL A 83 -29.36 -20.65 13.74
C VAL A 83 -30.35 -20.46 12.60
N ASN A 84 -30.48 -19.23 12.13
CA ASN A 84 -31.18 -18.88 10.89
C ASN A 84 -30.21 -18.24 9.94
N PHE A 85 -30.23 -18.64 8.69
CA PHE A 85 -29.38 -18.03 7.68
C PHE A 85 -30.09 -17.84 6.35
N SER A 86 -29.71 -16.83 5.63
CA SER A 86 -30.08 -16.60 4.24
C SER A 86 -28.85 -16.50 3.37
N THR A 87 -28.98 -16.87 2.11
CA THR A 87 -27.90 -16.82 1.14
C THR A 87 -28.27 -15.84 0.03
N LYS A 88 -27.32 -15.04 -0.38
CA LYS A 88 -27.46 -14.10 -1.47
C LYS A 88 -26.26 -14.23 -2.39
N GLU A 89 -26.51 -14.37 -3.69
CA GLU A 89 -25.45 -14.25 -4.67
C GLU A 89 -25.11 -12.77 -4.85
N ILE A 90 -23.87 -12.43 -4.51
CA ILE A 90 -23.31 -11.13 -4.82
C ILE A 90 -22.74 -11.26 -6.23
N ALA A 91 -23.45 -10.67 -7.21
CA ALA A 91 -22.87 -10.51 -8.52
C ALA A 91 -21.48 -9.90 -8.36
N ALA A 92 -20.53 -10.31 -9.18
CA ALA A 92 -19.22 -9.69 -9.22
C ALA A 92 -19.42 -8.18 -9.38
N THR A 93 -19.66 -7.51 -8.25
CA THR A 93 -19.62 -6.07 -8.21
C THR A 93 -18.17 -5.76 -8.50
N ASN A 94 -17.91 -5.10 -9.59
CA ASN A 94 -16.59 -4.63 -9.90
C ASN A 94 -16.28 -3.52 -8.87
N TRP A 95 -15.95 -3.94 -7.64
CA TRP A 95 -15.54 -3.04 -6.55
C TRP A 95 -14.41 -2.11 -7.02
N ASN A 96 -13.59 -2.62 -7.97
CA ASN A 96 -12.60 -1.80 -8.64
C ASN A 96 -13.27 -0.69 -9.46
N ALA A 97 -14.34 -0.94 -10.20
CA ALA A 97 -14.97 0.10 -11.00
C ALA A 97 -15.64 1.20 -10.15
N ASP A 98 -16.24 0.86 -9.02
CA ASP A 98 -16.82 1.85 -8.12
C ASP A 98 -15.73 2.59 -7.33
N TRP A 99 -14.65 1.90 -6.95
CA TRP A 99 -13.48 2.51 -6.37
C TRP A 99 -12.73 3.39 -7.38
N GLU A 100 -12.51 2.93 -8.61
CA GLU A 100 -11.92 3.70 -9.71
C GLU A 100 -12.67 4.99 -10.01
N LYS A 101 -14.01 4.98 -9.97
CA LYS A 101 -14.84 6.19 -10.14
C LYS A 101 -14.65 7.22 -9.01
N ASN A 102 -14.34 6.76 -7.81
CA ASN A 102 -14.15 7.60 -6.64
C ASN A 102 -12.69 7.99 -6.42
N PHE A 103 -11.76 7.38 -7.14
CA PHE A 103 -10.34 7.69 -7.08
C PHE A 103 -10.05 8.83 -8.08
N SER A 104 -9.94 10.06 -7.56
CA SER A 104 -9.72 11.23 -8.41
C SER A 104 -8.23 11.48 -8.64
N PRO A 105 -7.80 11.94 -9.83
CA PRO A 105 -6.44 12.39 -10.03
C PRO A 105 -6.16 13.64 -9.20
N ILE A 106 -4.88 13.92 -8.92
CA ILE A 106 -4.43 15.03 -8.10
C ILE A 106 -3.57 15.95 -8.92
N THR A 107 -3.82 17.26 -8.78
CA THR A 107 -2.97 18.29 -9.36
C THR A 107 -2.24 19.02 -8.23
N VAL A 108 -0.93 19.15 -8.34
CA VAL A 108 -0.08 19.84 -7.37
C VAL A 108 0.61 21.00 -8.07
N GLY A 109 0.39 22.23 -7.55
CA GLY A 109 1.00 23.45 -8.06
C GLY A 109 0.77 23.69 -9.55
N GLU A 110 -0.36 23.27 -10.12
CA GLU A 110 -0.74 23.37 -11.54
C GLU A 110 0.23 22.67 -12.53
N ARG A 111 1.36 22.16 -12.07
CA ARG A 111 2.44 21.58 -12.88
C ARG A 111 2.53 20.08 -12.78
N ILE A 112 2.16 19.48 -11.63
CA ILE A 112 2.20 18.04 -11.42
C ILE A 112 0.80 17.48 -11.50
N HIS A 113 0.62 16.40 -12.25
CA HIS A 113 -0.61 15.65 -12.32
C HIS A 113 -0.35 14.17 -11.98
N VAL A 114 -0.82 13.74 -10.81
CA VAL A 114 -0.72 12.34 -10.37
C VAL A 114 -2.05 11.66 -10.67
N ARG A 115 -2.02 10.60 -11.44
CA ARG A 115 -3.20 9.87 -11.86
C ARG A 115 -3.00 8.35 -11.78
N ALA A 116 -4.10 7.63 -11.74
CA ALA A 116 -4.09 6.19 -11.95
C ALA A 116 -4.05 5.84 -13.47
N PRO A 117 -3.67 4.61 -13.82
CA PRO A 117 -3.62 4.16 -15.24
C PRO A 117 -4.96 4.25 -15.98
N PHE A 118 -6.09 4.12 -15.25
CA PHE A 118 -7.44 4.19 -15.81
C PHE A 118 -7.96 5.63 -16.04
N HIS A 119 -7.24 6.65 -15.56
CA HIS A 119 -7.57 8.05 -15.87
C HIS A 119 -7.00 8.47 -17.22
N ALA A 120 -7.67 9.44 -17.86
CA ALA A 120 -7.16 10.04 -19.09
C ALA A 120 -5.79 10.70 -18.86
N ALA A 121 -4.91 10.60 -19.86
CA ALA A 121 -3.65 11.31 -19.86
C ALA A 121 -3.88 12.82 -19.97
N THR A 122 -2.92 13.60 -19.46
CA THR A 122 -2.95 15.06 -19.49
C THR A 122 -1.67 15.64 -20.10
N ASP A 123 -1.70 16.91 -20.47
CA ASP A 123 -0.53 17.64 -20.96
C ASP A 123 0.21 18.37 -19.80
N ALA A 124 0.10 17.86 -18.56
CA ALA A 124 0.79 18.46 -17.42
C ALA A 124 2.32 18.36 -17.61
N GLU A 125 3.06 19.34 -17.10
CA GLU A 125 4.53 19.38 -17.17
C GLU A 125 5.15 18.10 -16.59
N TYR A 126 4.60 17.64 -15.47
CA TYR A 126 4.99 16.36 -14.80
C TYR A 126 3.75 15.50 -14.60
N GLU A 127 3.45 14.66 -15.57
CA GLU A 127 2.46 13.61 -15.38
C GLU A 127 3.10 12.40 -14.68
N ILE A 128 2.50 11.91 -13.58
CA ILE A 128 2.94 10.73 -12.83
C ILE A 128 1.81 9.73 -12.78
N VAL A 129 2.06 8.52 -13.27
CA VAL A 129 1.08 7.43 -13.29
C VAL A 129 1.39 6.47 -12.16
N ILE A 130 0.49 6.36 -11.19
CA ILE A 130 0.61 5.49 -10.02
C ILE A 130 -0.49 4.46 -10.01
N GLU A 131 -0.13 3.17 -9.92
CA GLU A 131 -1.09 2.11 -9.66
C GLU A 131 -1.48 2.15 -8.18
N PRO A 132 -2.71 2.54 -7.84
CA PRO A 132 -3.10 2.78 -6.47
C PRO A 132 -3.48 1.46 -5.77
N LYS A 133 -2.51 0.59 -5.55
CA LYS A 133 -2.69 -0.67 -4.81
C LYS A 133 -2.71 -0.47 -3.30
N MET A 134 -2.34 0.73 -2.80
CA MET A 134 -2.23 1.07 -1.39
C MET A 134 -2.94 2.38 -1.05
N PRO A 135 -3.38 2.54 0.21
CA PRO A 135 -3.95 3.82 0.69
C PRO A 135 -2.91 4.94 0.80
N PHE A 136 -1.61 4.60 0.88
CA PHE A 136 -0.52 5.59 1.05
C PHE A 136 0.32 5.76 -0.21
N GLY A 137 0.91 6.96 -0.37
CA GLY A 137 1.80 7.29 -1.50
C GLY A 137 1.07 7.54 -2.82
N THR A 138 -0.25 7.62 -2.83
CA THR A 138 -1.04 7.91 -4.05
C THR A 138 -1.09 9.40 -4.38
N GLY A 139 -0.48 10.25 -3.55
CA GLY A 139 -0.55 11.72 -3.65
C GLY A 139 -1.76 12.34 -2.94
N HIS A 140 -2.76 11.56 -2.53
CA HIS A 140 -3.95 12.07 -1.83
C HIS A 140 -3.70 12.48 -0.38
N HIS A 141 -2.62 11.98 0.23
CA HIS A 141 -2.23 12.40 1.56
C HIS A 141 -1.64 13.82 1.51
N GLN A 142 -2.06 14.70 2.40
CA GLN A 142 -1.60 16.10 2.43
C GLN A 142 -0.07 16.23 2.46
N THR A 143 0.61 15.35 3.21
CA THR A 143 2.07 15.36 3.29
C THR A 143 2.73 15.04 1.95
N THR A 144 2.22 14.05 1.20
CA THR A 144 2.73 13.73 -0.14
C THR A 144 2.54 14.89 -1.11
N HIS A 145 1.39 15.58 -1.03
CA HIS A 145 1.12 16.78 -1.82
C HIS A 145 2.16 17.88 -1.56
N LEU A 146 2.39 18.23 -0.28
CA LEU A 146 3.39 19.22 0.12
C LEU A 146 4.82 18.83 -0.31
N MET A 147 5.18 17.54 -0.19
CA MET A 147 6.48 17.05 -0.63
C MET A 147 6.66 17.23 -2.15
N LEU A 148 5.62 16.94 -2.94
CA LEU A 148 5.65 17.16 -4.39
C LEU A 148 5.77 18.65 -4.74
N GLU A 149 5.10 19.57 -4.01
CA GLU A 149 5.26 21.01 -4.18
C GLU A 149 6.71 21.44 -3.92
N HIS A 150 7.29 21.01 -2.79
CA HIS A 150 8.68 21.36 -2.48
C HIS A 150 9.66 20.79 -3.50
N LEU A 151 9.42 19.60 -4.04
CA LEU A 151 10.24 19.03 -5.11
C LEU A 151 10.20 19.88 -6.40
N LEU A 152 9.16 20.69 -6.64
CA LEU A 152 9.16 21.66 -7.75
C LEU A 152 10.12 22.82 -7.55
N GLU A 153 10.41 23.20 -6.30
CA GLU A 153 11.23 24.36 -5.95
C GLU A 153 12.72 24.02 -5.82
N LEU A 154 13.03 22.75 -5.54
CA LEU A 154 14.42 22.30 -5.35
C LEU A 154 15.15 22.14 -6.68
N GLU A 155 16.46 22.45 -6.67
CA GLU A 155 17.36 22.06 -7.76
C GLU A 155 17.71 20.58 -7.62
N ILE A 156 17.22 19.77 -8.55
CA ILE A 156 17.36 18.29 -8.50
C ILE A 156 18.21 17.77 -9.67
N ASN A 157 18.41 18.59 -10.69
CA ASN A 157 19.12 18.15 -11.88
C ASN A 157 20.52 17.62 -11.57
N ASP A 158 20.82 16.44 -12.08
CA ASP A 158 22.09 15.72 -11.89
C ASP A 158 22.43 15.34 -10.43
N GLN A 159 21.43 15.32 -9.54
CA GLN A 159 21.58 14.94 -8.13
C GLN A 159 21.30 13.45 -7.90
N ASP A 160 21.97 12.88 -6.88
CA ASP A 160 21.63 11.59 -6.30
C ASP A 160 20.59 11.78 -5.21
N VAL A 161 19.45 11.12 -5.35
CA VAL A 161 18.28 11.27 -4.47
C VAL A 161 17.99 9.97 -3.74
N LEU A 162 17.68 10.06 -2.45
CA LEU A 162 17.14 8.96 -1.64
C LEU A 162 15.70 9.28 -1.25
N ASP A 163 14.80 8.30 -1.39
CA ASP A 163 13.41 8.34 -0.92
C ASP A 163 13.19 7.20 0.09
N MET A 164 13.11 7.55 1.39
CA MET A 164 12.93 6.62 2.49
C MET A 164 11.47 6.50 2.91
N GLY A 165 10.99 5.24 3.01
CA GLY A 165 9.57 4.97 3.16
C GLY A 165 8.83 5.32 1.88
N SER A 166 9.37 4.87 0.75
CA SER A 166 8.98 5.32 -0.59
C SER A 166 7.55 4.94 -1.00
N GLY A 167 6.96 3.92 -0.39
CA GLY A 167 5.61 3.45 -0.69
C GLY A 167 5.42 3.15 -2.18
N THR A 168 4.63 3.97 -2.87
CA THR A 168 4.42 3.88 -4.32
C THR A 168 5.60 4.38 -5.17
N ALA A 169 6.64 4.91 -4.54
CA ALA A 169 7.78 5.60 -5.14
C ALA A 169 7.42 6.91 -5.88
N VAL A 170 6.29 7.53 -5.59
CA VAL A 170 5.83 8.75 -6.28
C VAL A 170 6.82 9.90 -6.15
N LEU A 171 7.49 10.08 -4.99
CA LEU A 171 8.46 11.15 -4.76
C LEU A 171 9.77 10.86 -5.49
N ALA A 172 10.26 9.62 -5.47
CA ALA A 172 11.42 9.19 -6.23
C ALA A 172 11.21 9.33 -7.75
N ILE A 173 10.02 8.97 -8.25
CA ILE A 173 9.63 9.15 -9.65
C ILE A 173 9.62 10.65 -10.02
N MET A 174 9.05 11.50 -9.14
CA MET A 174 9.08 12.95 -9.35
C MET A 174 10.50 13.49 -9.41
N ALA A 175 11.38 13.06 -8.51
CA ALA A 175 12.79 13.45 -8.54
C ALA A 175 13.48 13.07 -9.85
N CYS A 176 13.23 11.85 -10.37
CA CYS A 176 13.74 11.43 -11.68
C CYS A 176 13.19 12.28 -12.82
N LYS A 177 11.90 12.59 -12.83
CA LYS A 177 11.29 13.49 -13.83
C LYS A 177 11.84 14.91 -13.76
N ARG A 178 12.33 15.35 -12.59
CA ARG A 178 13.03 16.63 -12.38
C ARG A 178 14.52 16.58 -12.76
N GLY A 179 14.99 15.47 -13.30
CA GLY A 179 16.37 15.34 -13.79
C GLY A 179 17.37 14.81 -12.78
N ALA A 180 16.93 14.16 -11.71
CA ALA A 180 17.86 13.46 -10.81
C ALA A 180 18.76 12.48 -11.61
N ARG A 181 20.05 12.44 -11.28
CA ARG A 181 20.99 11.50 -11.90
C ARG A 181 20.62 10.07 -11.59
N LYS A 182 20.32 9.80 -10.33
CA LYS A 182 19.83 8.52 -9.82
C LYS A 182 18.91 8.77 -8.63
N SER A 183 17.83 8.02 -8.56
CA SER A 183 16.99 7.93 -7.37
C SER A 183 17.09 6.55 -6.74
N THR A 184 17.21 6.46 -5.42
CA THR A 184 17.12 5.22 -4.65
C THR A 184 15.86 5.31 -3.79
N ALA A 185 14.93 4.39 -4.00
CA ALA A 185 13.68 4.30 -3.25
C ALA A 185 13.72 3.09 -2.33
N ILE A 186 13.57 3.29 -1.02
CA ILE A 186 13.66 2.22 -0.03
C ILE A 186 12.37 2.18 0.78
N ASP A 187 11.79 0.99 0.94
CA ASP A 187 10.67 0.74 1.83
C ASP A 187 10.86 -0.58 2.57
N ILE A 188 10.35 -0.68 3.79
CA ILE A 188 10.45 -1.90 4.59
C ILE A 188 9.53 -3.00 4.06
N ASP A 189 8.46 -2.63 3.38
CA ASP A 189 7.47 -3.55 2.85
C ASP A 189 7.86 -4.05 1.46
N ALA A 190 8.06 -5.36 1.32
CA ALA A 190 8.38 -5.98 0.05
C ALA A 190 7.36 -5.67 -1.06
N TRP A 191 6.09 -5.52 -0.68
CA TRP A 191 5.03 -5.18 -1.60
C TRP A 191 5.13 -3.73 -2.10
N CYS A 192 5.60 -2.79 -1.27
CA CYS A 192 5.95 -1.43 -1.70
C CYS A 192 7.07 -1.47 -2.74
N GLY A 193 8.09 -2.32 -2.53
CA GLY A 193 9.17 -2.51 -3.48
C GLY A 193 8.68 -2.95 -4.85
N GLU A 194 7.81 -3.95 -4.92
CA GLU A 194 7.22 -4.41 -6.19
C GLU A 194 6.36 -3.31 -6.85
N ASN A 195 5.50 -2.63 -6.09
CA ASN A 195 4.64 -1.58 -6.59
C ASN A 195 5.43 -0.35 -7.06
N GLY A 196 6.46 0.05 -6.32
CA GLY A 196 7.35 1.15 -6.69
C GLY A 196 8.07 0.89 -8.01
N LEU A 197 8.56 -0.34 -8.22
CA LEU A 197 9.21 -0.74 -9.47
C LEU A 197 8.22 -0.72 -10.65
N GLU A 198 7.01 -1.26 -10.48
CA GLU A 198 5.96 -1.19 -11.51
C GLU A 198 5.61 0.26 -11.88
N ASN A 199 5.48 1.14 -10.87
CA ASN A 199 5.18 2.54 -11.08
C ASN A 199 6.32 3.26 -11.80
N ALA A 200 7.58 2.98 -11.47
CA ALA A 200 8.73 3.51 -12.17
C ALA A 200 8.71 3.13 -13.65
N GLN A 201 8.45 1.85 -13.96
CA GLN A 201 8.32 1.37 -15.33
C GLN A 201 7.17 2.03 -16.10
N ARG A 202 5.99 2.22 -15.46
CA ARG A 202 4.83 2.92 -16.06
C ARG A 202 5.15 4.36 -16.44
N ASN A 203 6.04 4.99 -15.70
CA ASN A 203 6.49 6.36 -15.94
C ASN A 203 7.71 6.46 -16.85
N GLY A 204 8.23 5.35 -17.36
CA GLY A 204 9.42 5.31 -18.21
C GLY A 204 10.70 5.73 -17.48
N ILE A 205 10.75 5.51 -16.16
CA ILE A 205 11.94 5.84 -15.34
C ILE A 205 12.88 4.65 -15.29
N GLU A 206 14.12 4.86 -15.73
CA GLU A 206 15.16 3.82 -15.77
C GLU A 206 16.28 4.09 -14.75
N ASN A 207 16.43 5.34 -14.29
CA ASN A 207 17.46 5.78 -13.35
C ASN A 207 16.99 5.72 -11.88
N ILE A 208 16.12 4.78 -11.55
CA ILE A 208 15.63 4.51 -10.20
C ILE A 208 16.06 3.10 -9.77
N GLU A 209 16.48 2.99 -8.51
CA GLU A 209 16.71 1.72 -7.84
C GLU A 209 15.70 1.58 -6.71
N VAL A 210 14.91 0.51 -6.73
CA VAL A 210 13.89 0.24 -5.70
C VAL A 210 14.35 -0.93 -4.85
N LEU A 211 14.44 -0.73 -3.54
CA LEU A 211 14.99 -1.68 -2.59
C LEU A 211 14.00 -1.93 -1.45
N VAL A 212 14.02 -3.15 -0.92
CA VAL A 212 13.31 -3.50 0.31
C VAL A 212 14.31 -3.46 1.46
N GLY A 213 14.05 -2.61 2.48
CA GLY A 213 15.00 -2.45 3.57
C GLY A 213 14.69 -1.32 4.53
N THR A 214 15.67 -1.05 5.40
CA THR A 214 15.62 -0.02 6.44
C THR A 214 16.83 0.91 6.31
N ALA A 215 16.90 1.93 7.17
CA ALA A 215 18.06 2.84 7.25
C ALA A 215 19.38 2.13 7.62
N GLU A 216 19.34 0.91 8.16
CA GLU A 216 20.55 0.12 8.45
C GLU A 216 21.37 -0.22 7.19
N GLN A 217 20.74 -0.24 6.03
CA GLN A 217 21.35 -0.55 4.75
C GLN A 217 21.97 0.68 4.05
N LEU A 218 21.74 1.86 4.61
CA LEU A 218 22.27 3.10 4.04
C LEU A 218 23.81 3.13 4.11
N PRO A 219 24.46 3.69 3.10
CA PRO A 219 25.90 3.87 3.11
C PRO A 219 26.31 4.81 4.27
N LYS A 220 27.43 4.51 4.90
CA LYS A 220 28.01 5.33 6.00
C LYS A 220 28.90 6.46 5.48
N THR A 221 28.79 6.77 4.21
CA THR A 221 29.58 7.82 3.53
C THR A 221 28.65 8.70 2.73
N PRO A 222 28.95 10.01 2.58
CA PRO A 222 28.11 10.94 1.84
C PRO A 222 28.00 10.58 0.37
N VAL A 223 26.80 10.20 -0.07
CA VAL A 223 26.51 9.79 -1.46
C VAL A 223 25.27 10.46 -2.04
N TYR A 224 24.37 10.99 -1.20
CA TYR A 224 23.14 11.63 -1.64
C TYR A 224 23.22 13.15 -1.53
N ASP A 225 22.64 13.84 -2.49
CA ASP A 225 22.50 15.30 -2.51
C ASP A 225 21.15 15.74 -1.90
N LEU A 226 20.11 14.87 -2.07
CA LEU A 226 18.78 15.09 -1.52
C LEU A 226 18.30 13.79 -0.88
N ILE A 227 17.81 13.88 0.36
CA ILE A 227 17.12 12.81 1.06
C ILE A 227 15.69 13.24 1.33
N ILE A 228 14.75 12.43 0.90
CA ILE A 228 13.31 12.60 1.09
C ILE A 228 12.85 11.54 2.09
N ALA A 229 12.13 11.92 3.14
CA ALA A 229 11.52 10.97 4.05
C ALA A 229 10.13 11.47 4.50
N ASN A 230 9.09 10.83 3.97
CA ASN A 230 7.70 11.10 4.31
C ASN A 230 7.14 9.95 5.14
N ILE A 231 7.63 9.82 6.37
CA ILE A 231 7.35 8.72 7.30
C ILE A 231 7.03 9.24 8.69
N ASN A 232 6.59 8.36 9.60
CA ASN A 232 6.20 8.80 10.93
C ASN A 232 7.39 9.36 11.74
N ARG A 233 7.09 10.31 12.64
CA ARG A 233 8.05 11.03 13.49
C ARG A 233 9.05 10.11 14.21
N ASN A 234 8.60 8.99 14.78
CA ASN A 234 9.46 8.15 15.60
C ASN A 234 10.58 7.53 14.76
N VAL A 235 10.26 7.06 13.57
CA VAL A 235 11.25 6.52 12.62
C VAL A 235 12.19 7.63 12.14
N LEU A 236 11.66 8.85 11.84
CA LEU A 236 12.52 10.00 11.50
C LEU A 236 13.56 10.28 12.59
N LEU A 237 13.15 10.32 13.85
CA LEU A 237 14.06 10.58 14.98
C LEU A 237 15.10 9.48 15.15
N GLU A 238 14.75 8.23 14.92
CA GLU A 238 15.64 7.08 15.01
C GLU A 238 16.67 7.06 13.87
N ASP A 239 16.21 7.25 12.63
CA ASP A 239 17.01 7.09 11.42
C ASP A 239 17.83 8.34 11.04
N MET A 240 17.55 9.51 11.63
CA MET A 240 18.21 10.77 11.33
C MET A 240 19.75 10.68 11.28
N PRO A 241 20.45 10.01 12.21
CA PRO A 241 21.89 9.87 12.13
C PRO A 241 22.37 9.14 10.87
N ALA A 242 21.59 8.15 10.40
CA ALA A 242 21.90 7.43 9.18
C ALA A 242 21.72 8.29 7.93
N TYR A 243 20.67 9.13 7.91
CA TYR A 243 20.44 10.08 6.82
C TYR A 243 21.57 11.10 6.73
N VAL A 244 21.94 11.72 7.85
CA VAL A 244 23.03 12.71 7.88
C VAL A 244 24.37 12.07 7.48
N ALA A 245 24.64 10.83 7.88
CA ALA A 245 25.88 10.13 7.52
C ALA A 245 26.02 9.88 6.01
N CYS A 246 24.91 9.73 5.27
CA CYS A 246 24.93 9.48 3.83
C CYS A 246 24.58 10.73 2.99
N LEU A 247 24.24 11.87 3.61
CA LEU A 247 23.98 13.14 2.95
C LEU A 247 25.30 13.89 2.70
N ARG A 248 25.48 14.43 1.50
CA ARG A 248 26.64 15.25 1.14
C ARG A 248 26.61 16.60 1.87
N GLY A 249 27.79 17.17 2.12
CA GLY A 249 27.89 18.53 2.66
C GLY A 249 27.16 19.53 1.77
N GLY A 250 26.22 20.28 2.34
CA GLY A 250 25.35 21.19 1.59
C GLY A 250 24.12 20.51 0.94
N GLY A 251 23.94 19.22 1.12
CA GLY A 251 22.76 18.48 0.67
C GLY A 251 21.50 18.88 1.44
N VAL A 252 20.35 18.47 0.93
CA VAL A 252 19.03 18.78 1.48
C VAL A 252 18.38 17.55 2.10
N LEU A 253 17.81 17.72 3.29
CA LEU A 253 16.98 16.72 3.96
C LEU A 253 15.54 17.24 3.98
N LEU A 254 14.64 16.62 3.21
CA LEU A 254 13.23 17.00 3.11
C LEU A 254 12.38 16.00 3.90
N LEU A 255 11.79 16.45 5.00
CA LEU A 255 11.08 15.61 5.97
C LEU A 255 9.60 15.94 6.03
N SER A 256 8.76 14.93 6.22
CA SER A 256 7.33 15.05 6.45
C SER A 256 6.80 13.83 7.22
N GLY A 257 5.47 13.77 7.47
CA GLY A 257 4.85 12.66 8.20
C GLY A 257 4.77 12.89 9.70
N PHE A 258 4.88 14.15 10.15
CA PHE A 258 4.76 14.59 11.54
C PHE A 258 3.87 15.84 11.64
N TYR A 259 3.45 16.20 12.84
CA TYR A 259 2.61 17.36 13.08
C TYR A 259 3.45 18.59 13.45
N GLU A 260 2.86 19.78 13.33
CA GLU A 260 3.51 21.06 13.72
C GLU A 260 4.04 21.00 15.17
N ALA A 261 3.33 20.37 16.08
CA ALA A 261 3.77 20.18 17.47
C ALA A 261 5.06 19.36 17.62
N ASP A 262 5.46 18.63 16.60
CA ASP A 262 6.67 17.81 16.59
C ASP A 262 7.90 18.55 16.02
N LEU A 263 7.72 19.78 15.48
CA LEU A 263 8.81 20.54 14.85
C LEU A 263 10.00 20.77 15.77
N ASP A 264 9.77 21.10 17.03
CA ASP A 264 10.85 21.38 17.98
C ASP A 264 11.74 20.15 18.19
N ILE A 265 11.14 18.96 18.37
CA ILE A 265 11.90 17.72 18.59
C ILE A 265 12.63 17.26 17.32
N ILE A 266 12.02 17.42 16.14
CA ILE A 266 12.66 17.11 14.85
C ILE A 266 13.83 18.09 14.62
N THR A 267 13.63 19.38 14.82
CA THR A 267 14.67 20.41 14.68
C THR A 267 15.84 20.15 15.63
N GLN A 268 15.54 19.88 16.90
CA GLN A 268 16.57 19.51 17.89
C GLN A 268 17.37 18.32 17.40
N ARG A 269 16.69 17.26 16.93
CA ARG A 269 17.36 16.06 16.43
C ARG A 269 18.24 16.32 15.22
N CYS A 270 17.81 17.17 14.28
CA CYS A 270 18.66 17.62 13.17
C CYS A 270 19.94 18.29 13.68
N HIS A 271 19.83 19.21 14.65
CA HIS A 271 21.00 19.89 15.23
C HIS A 271 21.96 18.95 15.99
N GLU A 272 21.45 17.91 16.62
CA GLU A 272 22.27 16.90 17.29
C GLU A 272 23.08 16.05 16.32
N CYS A 273 22.60 15.88 15.10
CA CYS A 273 23.24 15.07 14.06
C CYS A 273 24.20 15.87 13.18
N GLY A 274 24.19 17.21 13.20
CA GLY A 274 25.06 18.11 12.43
C GLY A 274 24.23 18.99 11.50
#